data_c26a45d7fb8eb1ef9b70bde296460366
#
_entry.id   c26a45d7fb8eb1ef9b70bde296460366
#
_cell.length_a   1.000
_cell.length_b   1.000
_cell.length_c   1.000
_cell.angle_alpha   90.00
_cell.angle_beta   90.00
_cell.angle_gamma   90.00
#
_symmetry.space_group_name_H-M   'P 1'
#
loop_
_entity.id
_entity.type
_entity.pdbx_description
1 polymer ?
#
loop_
_entity_poly.entity_id
_entity_poly.type
_entity_poly.pdbx_seq_one_letter_code
_entity_poly.pdbx_strand_id
1 'polypeptide(L)'
;LLAIVQPETAEAAEWEDLWLTPDQQGAQRLADGDPVGAAERFDQSSWRGMAEFEAAAYDRAANSFASEPSADGLFNQGNALAMQGDLQGAINAYEQSLSLQPNAEDAIANRDFIQTLLDQQEDQEQEQQEGEEQSQQDEESEQNDAAETNSGGDGE
;
A
#
# COMPACT_ATOMS: atom_id res chain seq x y z
N LEU A 1 16.42 -41.35 28.59
CA LEU A 1 15.38 -40.39 28.31
C LEU A 1 14.99 -40.56 26.86
N LEU A 2 13.85 -41.23 26.61
CA LEU A 2 13.25 -41.35 25.28
C LEU A 2 12.42 -40.10 25.05
N ALA A 3 12.83 -39.27 24.07
CA ALA A 3 12.00 -38.21 23.56
C ALA A 3 10.85 -38.82 22.75
N ILE A 4 9.62 -38.67 23.25
CA ILE A 4 8.41 -39.00 22.52
C ILE A 4 8.24 -37.85 21.50
N VAL A 5 8.62 -38.12 20.25
CA VAL A 5 8.22 -37.28 19.11
C VAL A 5 6.71 -37.50 18.92
N GLN A 6 5.90 -36.53 19.28
CA GLN A 6 4.50 -36.53 18.95
C GLN A 6 4.36 -36.37 17.42
N PRO A 7 3.60 -37.21 16.71
CA PRO A 7 3.32 -36.95 15.32
C PRO A 7 2.46 -35.68 15.26
N GLU A 8 2.93 -34.69 14.53
CA GLU A 8 2.19 -33.46 14.28
C GLU A 8 0.85 -33.76 13.60
N THR A 9 -0.16 -33.03 14.01
CA THR A 9 -1.57 -33.13 13.70
C THR A 9 -1.93 -32.82 12.24
N ALA A 10 -1.04 -33.10 11.29
CA ALA A 10 -1.27 -32.82 9.86
C ALA A 10 -2.36 -33.68 9.21
N GLU A 11 -2.60 -34.91 9.74
CA GLU A 11 -3.59 -35.81 9.13
C GLU A 11 -5.05 -35.53 9.55
N ALA A 12 -5.28 -34.82 10.65
CA ALA A 12 -6.64 -34.50 11.09
C ALA A 12 -7.28 -33.37 10.27
N ALA A 13 -6.47 -32.48 9.71
CA ALA A 13 -6.94 -31.34 8.90
C ALA A 13 -7.39 -31.75 7.49
N GLU A 14 -6.77 -32.79 6.89
CA GLU A 14 -7.04 -33.15 5.49
C GLU A 14 -8.42 -33.74 5.23
N TRP A 15 -9.07 -34.39 6.21
CA TRP A 15 -10.35 -35.00 5.93
C TRP A 15 -11.55 -34.15 6.39
N GLU A 16 -11.35 -33.17 7.25
CA GLU A 16 -12.33 -32.09 7.45
C GLU A 16 -12.47 -31.23 6.19
N ASP A 17 -11.39 -30.99 5.45
CA ASP A 17 -11.38 -30.28 4.18
C ASP A 17 -12.26 -30.93 3.09
N LEU A 18 -12.57 -32.23 3.19
CA LEU A 18 -13.42 -32.93 2.23
C LEU A 18 -14.89 -32.51 2.30
N TRP A 19 -15.33 -31.87 3.36
CA TRP A 19 -16.72 -31.49 3.60
C TRP A 19 -16.95 -29.98 3.57
N LEU A 20 -15.87 -29.19 3.57
CA LEU A 20 -15.93 -27.74 3.54
C LEU A 20 -15.70 -27.22 2.12
N THR A 21 -16.47 -26.19 1.75
CA THR A 21 -16.16 -25.45 0.53
C THR A 21 -14.83 -24.69 0.67
N PRO A 22 -14.16 -24.33 -0.45
CA PRO A 22 -12.94 -23.53 -0.38
C PRO A 22 -13.09 -22.26 0.47
N ASP A 23 -14.21 -21.55 0.34
CA ASP A 23 -14.47 -20.35 1.14
C ASP A 23 -14.66 -20.66 2.65
N GLN A 24 -15.23 -21.81 2.98
CA GLN A 24 -15.34 -22.23 4.39
C GLN A 24 -13.97 -22.60 4.97
N GLN A 25 -13.12 -23.27 4.19
CA GLN A 25 -11.74 -23.57 4.58
C GLN A 25 -10.93 -22.27 4.76
N GLY A 26 -11.10 -21.32 3.85
CA GLY A 26 -10.49 -20.00 3.95
C GLY A 26 -10.91 -19.25 5.22
N ALA A 27 -12.21 -19.25 5.51
CA ALA A 27 -12.77 -18.61 6.71
C ALA A 27 -12.24 -19.25 8.01
N GLN A 28 -12.10 -20.59 8.04
CA GLN A 28 -11.52 -21.27 9.20
C GLN A 28 -10.06 -20.90 9.40
N ARG A 29 -9.24 -20.92 8.34
CA ARG A 29 -7.83 -20.50 8.41
C ARG A 29 -7.66 -19.05 8.89
N LEU A 30 -8.52 -18.16 8.41
CA LEU A 30 -8.52 -16.77 8.83
C LEU A 30 -8.83 -16.65 10.33
N ALA A 31 -9.82 -17.42 10.82
CA ALA A 31 -10.17 -17.47 12.24
C ALA A 31 -9.02 -18.04 13.11
N ASP A 32 -8.21 -18.95 12.57
CA ASP A 32 -7.04 -19.53 13.21
C ASP A 32 -5.80 -18.61 13.14
N GLY A 33 -5.90 -17.43 12.50
CA GLY A 33 -4.81 -16.47 12.38
C GLY A 33 -3.82 -16.80 11.27
N ASP A 34 -4.24 -17.58 10.25
CA ASP A 34 -3.46 -17.88 9.05
C ASP A 34 -4.05 -17.16 7.82
N PRO A 35 -3.84 -15.83 7.67
CA PRO A 35 -4.40 -15.09 6.55
C PRO A 35 -3.75 -15.47 5.22
N VAL A 36 -2.51 -15.92 5.22
CA VAL A 36 -1.82 -16.38 4.00
C VAL A 36 -2.47 -17.65 3.48
N GLY A 37 -2.62 -18.66 4.33
CA GLY A 37 -3.30 -19.91 3.97
C GLY A 37 -4.79 -19.71 3.67
N ALA A 38 -5.45 -18.72 4.30
CA ALA A 38 -6.82 -18.35 4.00
C ALA A 38 -6.95 -17.80 2.58
N ALA A 39 -6.06 -16.89 2.16
CA ALA A 39 -6.06 -16.32 0.82
C ALA A 39 -5.91 -17.36 -0.29
N GLU A 40 -5.16 -18.43 -0.03
CA GLU A 40 -4.98 -19.55 -0.97
C GLU A 40 -6.25 -20.41 -1.15
N ARG A 41 -7.16 -20.37 -0.18
CA ARG A 41 -8.39 -21.19 -0.18
C ARG A 41 -9.61 -20.48 -0.72
N PHE A 42 -9.73 -19.17 -0.51
CA PHE A 42 -10.89 -18.42 -0.96
C PHE A 42 -11.06 -18.42 -2.48
N ASP A 43 -12.21 -18.87 -2.95
CA ASP A 43 -12.65 -18.74 -4.35
C ASP A 43 -13.18 -17.33 -4.63
N GLN A 44 -13.90 -16.72 -3.68
CA GLN A 44 -14.43 -15.39 -3.81
C GLN A 44 -13.30 -14.36 -3.67
N SER A 45 -13.16 -13.49 -4.68
CA SER A 45 -12.09 -12.49 -4.73
C SER A 45 -12.18 -11.45 -3.60
N SER A 46 -13.37 -11.09 -3.14
CA SER A 46 -13.54 -10.18 -2.01
C SER A 46 -13.00 -10.76 -0.70
N TRP A 47 -13.25 -12.02 -0.41
CA TRP A 47 -12.73 -12.70 0.78
C TRP A 47 -11.22 -12.96 0.66
N ARG A 48 -10.76 -13.31 -0.54
CA ARG A 48 -9.33 -13.45 -0.83
C ARG A 48 -8.60 -12.13 -0.59
N GLY A 49 -9.12 -11.04 -1.15
CA GLY A 49 -8.54 -9.70 -0.97
C GLY A 49 -8.48 -9.28 0.50
N MET A 50 -9.50 -9.63 1.30
CA MET A 50 -9.49 -9.38 2.75
C MET A 50 -8.39 -10.17 3.46
N ALA A 51 -8.23 -11.45 3.16
CA ALA A 51 -7.17 -12.27 3.73
C ALA A 51 -5.77 -11.80 3.30
N GLU A 52 -5.61 -11.40 2.03
CA GLU A 52 -4.37 -10.81 1.52
C GLU A 52 -4.06 -9.47 2.19
N PHE A 53 -5.06 -8.65 2.47
CA PHE A 53 -4.91 -7.40 3.21
C PHE A 53 -4.46 -7.65 4.65
N GLU A 54 -5.06 -8.61 5.35
CA GLU A 54 -4.64 -9.02 6.69
C GLU A 54 -3.22 -9.61 6.72
N ALA A 55 -2.82 -10.28 5.63
CA ALA A 55 -1.46 -10.77 5.42
C ALA A 55 -0.45 -9.66 5.04
N ALA A 56 -0.86 -8.39 5.00
CA ALA A 56 -0.09 -7.25 4.50
C ALA A 56 0.41 -7.40 3.05
N ALA A 57 -0.23 -8.27 2.26
CA ALA A 57 0.05 -8.47 0.83
C ALA A 57 -0.80 -7.50 -0.01
N TYR A 58 -0.59 -6.20 0.20
CA TYR A 58 -1.46 -5.13 -0.28
C TYR A 58 -1.58 -5.06 -1.81
N ASP A 59 -0.52 -5.36 -2.54
CA ASP A 59 -0.52 -5.46 -4.01
C ASP A 59 -1.50 -6.54 -4.51
N ARG A 60 -1.49 -7.71 -3.86
CA ARG A 60 -2.41 -8.80 -4.17
C ARG A 60 -3.83 -8.46 -3.76
N ALA A 61 -4.01 -7.90 -2.56
CA ALA A 61 -5.31 -7.47 -2.07
C ALA A 61 -5.97 -6.47 -3.04
N ALA A 62 -5.24 -5.45 -3.49
CA ALA A 62 -5.74 -4.48 -4.46
C ALA A 62 -6.21 -5.16 -5.77
N ASN A 63 -5.44 -6.13 -6.28
CA ASN A 63 -5.81 -6.88 -7.48
C ASN A 63 -7.03 -7.78 -7.25
N SER A 64 -7.13 -8.43 -6.09
CA SER A 64 -8.27 -9.28 -5.74
C SER A 64 -9.56 -8.46 -5.63
N PHE A 65 -9.53 -7.29 -4.98
CA PHE A 65 -10.67 -6.39 -4.89
C PHE A 65 -11.07 -5.78 -6.24
N ALA A 66 -10.11 -5.50 -7.12
CA ALA A 66 -10.36 -4.97 -8.46
C ALA A 66 -11.07 -5.97 -9.39
N SER A 67 -10.98 -7.29 -9.12
CA SER A 67 -11.54 -8.33 -10.00
C SER A 67 -13.07 -8.41 -9.96
N GLU A 68 -13.71 -7.88 -8.92
CA GLU A 68 -15.17 -7.76 -8.78
C GLU A 68 -15.54 -6.33 -8.38
N PRO A 69 -15.60 -5.39 -9.35
CA PRO A 69 -15.79 -3.98 -9.06
C PRO A 69 -17.21 -3.71 -8.53
N SER A 70 -17.30 -3.55 -7.22
CA SER A 70 -18.46 -3.05 -6.48
C SER A 70 -18.05 -1.81 -5.69
N ALA A 71 -19.00 -1.06 -5.13
CA ALA A 71 -18.64 0.08 -4.29
C ALA A 71 -17.70 -0.32 -3.15
N ASP A 72 -18.02 -1.41 -2.45
CA ASP A 72 -17.20 -1.93 -1.35
C ASP A 72 -15.86 -2.50 -1.84
N GLY A 73 -15.84 -3.21 -2.98
CA GLY A 73 -14.63 -3.74 -3.59
C GLY A 73 -13.66 -2.62 -3.97
N LEU A 74 -14.15 -1.57 -4.61
CA LEU A 74 -13.36 -0.39 -4.98
C LEU A 74 -12.89 0.41 -3.76
N PHE A 75 -13.71 0.51 -2.70
CA PHE A 75 -13.30 1.09 -1.43
C PHE A 75 -12.14 0.30 -0.80
N ASN A 76 -12.27 -1.03 -0.72
CA ASN A 76 -11.23 -1.90 -0.18
C ASN A 76 -9.97 -1.91 -1.05
N GLN A 77 -10.11 -1.79 -2.38
CA GLN A 77 -8.99 -1.59 -3.30
C GLN A 77 -8.25 -0.29 -2.96
N GLY A 78 -8.97 0.80 -2.74
CA GLY A 78 -8.39 2.07 -2.31
C GLY A 78 -7.61 1.94 -1.00
N ASN A 79 -8.17 1.23 -0.01
CA ASN A 79 -7.47 0.95 1.24
C ASN A 79 -6.16 0.17 1.02
N ALA A 80 -6.19 -0.85 0.15
CA ALA A 80 -5.00 -1.66 -0.15
C ALA A 80 -3.92 -0.85 -0.88
N LEU A 81 -4.30 -0.02 -1.85
CA LEU A 81 -3.39 0.86 -2.58
C LEU A 81 -2.77 1.91 -1.65
N ALA A 82 -3.56 2.50 -0.74
CA ALA A 82 -3.06 3.43 0.26
C ALA A 82 -2.01 2.79 1.18
N MET A 83 -2.26 1.57 1.64
CA MET A 83 -1.30 0.80 2.46
C MET A 83 -0.05 0.39 1.70
N GLN A 84 -0.13 0.26 0.38
CA GLN A 84 1.00 0.00 -0.51
C GLN A 84 1.82 1.28 -0.77
N GLY A 85 1.27 2.46 -0.52
CA GLY A 85 1.87 3.76 -0.79
C GLY A 85 1.50 4.34 -2.17
N ASP A 86 0.64 3.68 -2.94
CA ASP A 86 0.07 4.23 -4.18
C ASP A 86 -1.10 5.16 -3.84
N LEU A 87 -0.76 6.37 -3.39
CA LEU A 87 -1.74 7.36 -2.92
C LEU A 87 -2.66 7.81 -4.06
N GLN A 88 -2.12 8.03 -5.26
CA GLN A 88 -2.92 8.43 -6.41
C GLN A 88 -3.86 7.32 -6.88
N GLY A 89 -3.39 6.07 -6.89
CA GLY A 89 -4.21 4.90 -7.16
C GLY A 89 -5.33 4.73 -6.14
N ALA A 90 -5.06 4.99 -4.85
CA ALA A 90 -6.05 4.95 -3.78
C ALA A 90 -7.16 5.98 -3.98
N ILE A 91 -6.81 7.23 -4.29
CA ILE A 91 -7.79 8.31 -4.60
C ILE A 91 -8.69 7.88 -5.76
N ASN A 92 -8.11 7.39 -6.85
CA ASN A 92 -8.85 6.94 -8.03
C ASN A 92 -9.84 5.80 -7.70
N ALA A 93 -9.43 4.85 -6.85
CA ALA A 93 -10.28 3.75 -6.41
C ALA A 93 -11.45 4.24 -5.53
N TYR A 94 -11.20 5.16 -4.59
CA TYR A 94 -12.25 5.78 -3.79
C TYR A 94 -13.24 6.59 -4.63
N GLU A 95 -12.77 7.33 -5.62
CA GLU A 95 -13.65 8.08 -6.54
C GLU A 95 -14.55 7.15 -7.36
N GLN A 96 -14.01 6.02 -7.82
CA GLN A 96 -14.81 5.00 -8.48
C GLN A 96 -15.85 4.38 -7.53
N SER A 97 -15.48 4.08 -6.28
CA SER A 97 -16.42 3.64 -5.24
C SER A 97 -17.54 4.67 -5.05
N LEU A 98 -17.20 5.94 -4.91
CA LEU A 98 -18.14 7.04 -4.73
C LEU A 98 -19.02 7.28 -5.97
N SER A 99 -18.56 6.94 -7.16
CA SER A 99 -19.40 6.99 -8.37
C SER A 99 -20.56 5.98 -8.29
N LEU A 100 -20.37 4.86 -7.61
CA LEU A 100 -21.39 3.84 -7.37
C LEU A 100 -22.21 4.13 -6.11
N GLN A 101 -21.59 4.69 -5.08
CA GLN A 101 -22.20 5.02 -3.79
C GLN A 101 -21.78 6.43 -3.32
N PRO A 102 -22.44 7.49 -3.82
CA PRO A 102 -22.02 8.88 -3.60
C PRO A 102 -21.97 9.35 -2.14
N ASN A 103 -22.70 8.69 -1.24
CA ASN A 103 -22.80 9.07 0.17
C ASN A 103 -22.05 8.11 1.11
N ALA A 104 -21.08 7.36 0.60
CA ALA A 104 -20.23 6.50 1.43
C ALA A 104 -19.25 7.36 2.25
N GLU A 105 -19.61 7.64 3.50
CA GLU A 105 -18.87 8.56 4.39
C GLU A 105 -17.42 8.11 4.57
N ASP A 106 -17.18 6.82 4.75
CA ASP A 106 -15.83 6.26 4.90
C ASP A 106 -14.96 6.46 3.64
N ALA A 107 -15.55 6.28 2.45
CA ALA A 107 -14.83 6.49 1.20
C ALA A 107 -14.49 7.97 0.97
N ILE A 108 -15.40 8.90 1.36
CA ILE A 108 -15.15 10.33 1.33
C ILE A 108 -14.00 10.67 2.27
N ALA A 109 -14.09 10.23 3.53
CA ALA A 109 -13.10 10.53 4.54
C ALA A 109 -11.70 9.99 4.18
N ASN A 110 -11.63 8.75 3.70
CA ASN A 110 -10.36 8.14 3.30
C ASN A 110 -9.76 8.84 2.08
N ARG A 111 -10.55 9.15 1.05
CA ARG A 111 -10.09 9.90 -0.11
C ARG A 111 -9.51 11.26 0.30
N ASP A 112 -10.23 12.02 1.12
CA ASP A 112 -9.81 13.37 1.52
C ASP A 112 -8.54 13.32 2.40
N PHE A 113 -8.43 12.30 3.25
CA PHE A 113 -7.22 12.07 4.03
C PHE A 113 -6.00 11.74 3.12
N ILE A 114 -6.17 10.84 2.17
CA ILE A 114 -5.08 10.47 1.25
C ILE A 114 -4.71 11.64 0.33
N GLN A 115 -5.69 12.44 -0.13
CA GLN A 115 -5.41 13.66 -0.89
C GLN A 115 -4.53 14.62 -0.09
N THR A 116 -4.85 14.83 1.19
CA THR A 116 -4.03 15.70 2.07
C THR A 116 -2.60 15.17 2.22
N LEU A 117 -2.42 13.84 2.30
CA LEU A 117 -1.08 13.25 2.37
C LEU A 117 -0.29 13.46 1.07
N LEU A 118 -0.96 13.33 -0.06
CA LEU A 118 -0.34 13.54 -1.37
C LEU A 118 0.09 15.01 -1.54
N ASP A 119 -0.79 15.95 -1.22
CA ASP A 119 -0.49 17.38 -1.27
C ASP A 119 0.73 17.74 -0.37
N GLN A 120 0.79 17.17 0.82
CA GLN A 120 1.94 17.37 1.73
C GLN A 120 3.25 16.78 1.19
N GLN A 121 3.20 15.67 0.47
CA GLN A 121 4.39 15.10 -0.16
C GLN A 121 4.88 15.99 -1.30
N GLU A 122 3.98 16.48 -2.14
CA GLU A 122 4.31 17.39 -3.24
C GLU A 122 4.92 18.71 -2.75
N ASP A 123 4.36 19.28 -1.67
CA ASP A 123 4.90 20.49 -1.05
C ASP A 123 6.33 20.26 -0.52
N GLN A 124 6.58 19.13 0.15
CA GLN A 124 7.92 18.80 0.67
C GLN A 124 8.95 18.57 -0.45
N GLU A 125 8.55 17.93 -1.55
CA GLU A 125 9.42 17.72 -2.71
C GLU A 125 9.77 19.07 -3.37
N GLN A 126 8.82 20.00 -3.47
CA GLN A 126 9.05 21.36 -4.01
C GLN A 126 10.01 22.14 -3.13
N GLU A 127 9.81 22.15 -1.80
CA GLU A 127 10.72 22.84 -0.86
C GLU A 127 12.15 22.28 -0.93
N GLN A 128 12.31 20.96 -1.11
CA GLN A 128 13.63 20.35 -1.27
C GLN A 128 14.31 20.77 -2.57
N GLN A 129 13.58 20.80 -3.69
CA GLN A 129 14.10 21.22 -4.97
C GLN A 129 14.53 22.70 -4.97
N GLU A 130 13.71 23.58 -4.40
CA GLU A 130 14.04 25.00 -4.26
C GLU A 130 15.29 25.21 -3.38
N GLY A 131 15.43 24.43 -2.29
CA GLY A 131 16.59 24.47 -1.42
C GLY A 131 17.88 23.99 -2.10
N GLU A 132 17.78 22.95 -2.96
CA GLU A 132 18.93 22.48 -3.74
C GLU A 132 19.33 23.47 -4.84
N GLU A 133 18.38 24.09 -5.54
CA GLU A 133 18.65 25.12 -6.56
C GLU A 133 19.30 26.35 -5.95
N GLN A 134 18.84 26.80 -4.79
CA GLN A 134 19.42 27.92 -4.07
C GLN A 134 20.85 27.64 -3.61
N SER A 135 21.13 26.44 -3.11
CA SER A 135 22.45 26.01 -2.69
C SER A 135 23.45 25.99 -3.87
N GLN A 136 23.01 25.55 -5.05
CA GLN A 136 23.81 25.53 -6.26
C GLN A 136 24.14 26.96 -6.77
N GLN A 137 23.17 27.88 -6.69
CA GLN A 137 23.34 29.26 -7.06
C GLN A 137 24.37 29.98 -6.13
N ASP A 138 24.32 29.69 -4.83
CA ASP A 138 25.23 30.25 -3.86
C ASP A 138 26.67 29.73 -4.09
N GLU A 139 26.83 28.42 -4.38
CA GLU A 139 28.16 27.86 -4.73
C GLU A 139 28.74 28.42 -6.04
N GLU A 140 27.89 28.64 -7.08
CA GLU A 140 28.36 29.27 -8.33
C GLU A 140 28.75 30.75 -8.13
N SER A 141 28.04 31.48 -7.28
CA SER A 141 28.37 32.87 -6.97
C SER A 141 29.68 32.98 -6.21
N GLU A 142 29.93 32.11 -5.22
CA GLU A 142 31.19 32.08 -4.48
C GLU A 142 32.39 31.69 -5.37
N GLN A 143 32.22 30.79 -6.33
CA GLN A 143 33.26 30.42 -7.29
C GLN A 143 33.58 31.56 -8.26
N ASN A 144 32.59 32.33 -8.69
CA ASN A 144 32.81 33.48 -9.55
C ASN A 144 33.56 34.62 -8.82
N ASP A 145 33.16 34.93 -7.58
CA ASP A 145 33.85 35.95 -6.77
C ASP A 145 35.30 35.55 -6.46
N ALA A 146 35.59 34.27 -6.22
CA ALA A 146 36.95 33.77 -6.04
C ALA A 146 37.81 33.85 -7.32
N ALA A 147 37.21 33.71 -8.50
CA ALA A 147 37.87 33.80 -9.78
C ALA A 147 38.22 35.26 -10.14
N GLU A 148 37.35 36.23 -9.81
CA GLU A 148 37.61 37.67 -10.05
C GLU A 148 38.71 38.21 -9.14
N THR A 149 38.78 37.79 -7.87
CA THR A 149 39.83 38.23 -6.93
C THR A 149 41.21 37.70 -7.29
N ASN A 150 41.30 36.56 -7.99
CA ASN A 150 42.59 35.99 -8.42
C ASN A 150 43.10 36.54 -9.75
N SER A 151 42.28 37.28 -10.52
CA SER A 151 42.66 37.88 -11.80
C SER A 151 43.22 39.32 -11.66
N GLY A 152 43.15 39.93 -10.48
CA GLY A 152 43.54 41.34 -10.24
C GLY A 152 44.96 41.56 -9.73
N GLY A 153 45.84 40.55 -9.72
CA GLY A 153 47.15 40.60 -9.03
C GLY A 153 48.40 40.50 -9.87
N ASP A 154 48.41 40.93 -11.14
CA ASP A 154 49.66 41.08 -11.89
C ASP A 154 49.69 42.37 -12.76
N GLY A 155 50.15 43.45 -12.17
CA GLY A 155 50.28 44.69 -12.86
C GLY A 155 51.12 45.70 -12.09
N GLU A 156 52.49 45.42 -11.90
CA GLU A 156 53.57 46.44 -11.76
C GLU A 156 54.91 45.87 -12.23
#